data_1ba696ebe518c106a8fdf7a08aabaa77
#
_entry.id   1ba696ebe518c106a8fdf7a08aabaa77
#
_cell.length_a   1.000
_cell.length_b   1.000
_cell.length_c   1.000
_cell.angle_alpha   90.00
_cell.angle_beta   90.00
_cell.angle_gamma   90.00
#
_symmetry.space_group_name_H-M   'P 1'
#
loop_
_entity.id
_entity.type
_entity.pdbx_description
1 polymer ?
#
loop_
_entity_poly.entity_id
_entity_poly.type
_entity_poly.pdbx_seq_one_letter_code
_entity_poly.pdbx_strand_id
1 'polypeptide(L)'
;NAEKLRGTPMYVSNGSGVAGQSDMVSSPHMHGDLGFAAGTVIIGGAIEGATNLCTHDLKARLDAAGIGADWNFHPTGTHSWGYWQDDLRGSWPTFARAFGMQP
;
A
#
# COMPACT_ATOMS: atom_id res chain seq x y z
N ASN A 1 -15.62 5.65 13.63
CA ASN A 1 -15.78 7.10 13.63
C ASN A 1 -14.45 7.77 13.22
N ALA A 2 -14.42 8.38 12.03
CA ALA A 2 -13.23 9.00 11.44
C ALA A 2 -12.63 10.11 12.32
N GLU A 3 -13.45 10.83 13.08
CA GLU A 3 -12.99 11.91 13.95
C GLU A 3 -11.92 11.47 14.98
N LYS A 4 -11.92 10.20 15.37
CA LYS A 4 -10.91 9.65 16.27
C LYS A 4 -9.51 9.59 15.65
N LEU A 5 -9.41 9.71 14.34
CA LEU A 5 -8.14 9.74 13.61
C LEU A 5 -7.54 11.14 13.48
N ARG A 6 -8.31 12.17 13.82
CA ARG A 6 -7.85 13.55 13.70
C ARG A 6 -6.62 13.80 14.55
N GLY A 7 -5.57 14.34 13.93
CA GLY A 7 -4.28 14.59 14.56
C GLY A 7 -3.35 13.39 14.69
N THR A 8 -3.81 12.19 14.26
CA THR A 8 -2.94 11.01 14.19
C THR A 8 -2.11 11.06 12.91
N PRO A 9 -0.78 11.00 12.98
CA PRO A 9 0.06 10.83 11.80
C PRO A 9 -0.25 9.49 11.14
N MET A 10 -0.58 9.52 9.85
CA MET A 10 -0.96 8.33 9.09
C MET A 10 -0.23 8.30 7.76
N TYR A 11 0.27 7.13 7.41
CA TYR A 11 0.72 6.79 6.07
C TYR A 11 -0.14 5.64 5.55
N VAL A 12 -0.72 5.81 4.38
CA VAL A 12 -1.62 4.82 3.77
C VAL A 12 -1.16 4.54 2.36
N SER A 13 -0.84 3.30 2.08
CA SER A 13 -0.44 2.85 0.75
C SER A 13 -1.28 1.67 0.28
N ASN A 14 -1.41 1.53 -1.02
CA ASN A 14 -2.11 0.41 -1.63
C ASN A 14 -1.71 0.27 -3.10
N GLY A 15 -1.57 -0.96 -3.56
CA GLY A 15 -1.41 -1.28 -4.97
C GLY A 15 -2.74 -1.25 -5.73
N SER A 16 -2.68 -1.32 -7.05
CA SER A 16 -3.87 -1.35 -7.91
C SER A 16 -4.47 -2.75 -8.10
N GLY A 17 -3.73 -3.79 -7.75
CA GLY A 17 -4.02 -5.17 -8.10
C GLY A 17 -3.48 -5.60 -9.48
N VAL A 18 -2.97 -4.67 -10.26
CA VAL A 18 -2.31 -4.97 -11.54
C VAL A 18 -0.88 -5.45 -11.27
N ALA A 19 -0.50 -6.57 -11.88
CA ALA A 19 0.85 -7.12 -11.72
C ALA A 19 1.93 -6.09 -12.10
N GLY A 20 2.97 -6.00 -11.28
CA GLY A 20 4.11 -5.12 -11.49
C GLY A 20 5.43 -5.87 -11.41
N GLN A 21 6.52 -5.14 -11.29
CA GLN A 21 7.86 -5.70 -11.37
C GLN A 21 8.17 -6.72 -10.26
N SER A 22 7.65 -6.52 -9.06
CA SER A 22 7.85 -7.45 -7.95
C SER A 22 7.09 -8.77 -8.12
N ASP A 23 6.15 -8.84 -9.05
CA ASP A 23 5.33 -10.02 -9.32
C ASP A 23 5.88 -10.90 -10.47
N MET A 24 6.95 -10.46 -11.12
CA MET A 24 7.62 -11.22 -12.16
C MET A 24 8.32 -12.45 -11.56
N VAL A 25 8.31 -13.57 -12.27
CA VAL A 25 8.96 -14.81 -11.81
C VAL A 25 10.45 -14.62 -11.53
N SER A 26 11.08 -13.63 -12.19
CA SER A 26 12.47 -13.23 -11.97
C SER A 26 12.67 -12.40 -10.69
N SER A 27 11.60 -11.95 -10.06
CA SER A 27 11.70 -11.22 -8.79
C SER A 27 12.17 -12.15 -7.67
N PRO A 28 13.06 -11.70 -6.79
CA PRO A 28 13.48 -12.48 -5.61
C PRO A 28 12.29 -12.92 -4.73
N HIS A 29 11.21 -12.16 -4.74
CA HIS A 29 10.00 -12.44 -3.97
C HIS A 29 9.17 -13.60 -4.52
N MET A 30 9.41 -14.01 -5.78
CA MET A 30 8.71 -15.11 -6.44
C MET A 30 9.50 -16.42 -6.38
N HIS A 31 10.71 -16.42 -5.84
CA HIS A 31 11.56 -17.60 -5.64
C HIS A 31 11.82 -18.44 -6.91
N GLY A 32 11.66 -17.85 -8.09
CA GLY A 32 11.73 -18.56 -9.37
C GLY A 32 10.58 -19.55 -9.61
N ASP A 33 9.56 -19.52 -8.78
CA ASP A 33 8.39 -20.43 -8.87
C ASP A 33 7.27 -19.81 -9.70
N LEU A 34 7.03 -20.36 -10.89
CA LEU A 34 6.01 -19.88 -11.81
C LEU A 34 4.59 -20.05 -11.25
N GLY A 35 4.31 -21.14 -10.54
CA GLY A 35 3.00 -21.36 -9.92
C GLY A 35 2.72 -20.37 -8.80
N PHE A 36 3.71 -20.10 -7.98
CA PHE A 36 3.63 -19.10 -6.92
C PHE A 36 3.44 -17.68 -7.50
N ALA A 37 4.19 -17.32 -8.54
CA ALA A 37 4.04 -16.05 -9.23
C ALA A 37 2.64 -15.88 -9.85
N ALA A 38 2.13 -16.92 -10.53
CA ALA A 38 0.79 -16.90 -11.11
C ALA A 38 -0.30 -16.77 -10.03
N GLY A 39 -0.19 -17.48 -8.92
CA GLY A 39 -1.10 -17.37 -7.78
C GLY A 39 -1.08 -15.96 -7.18
N THR A 40 0.09 -15.38 -7.02
CA THR A 40 0.26 -14.01 -6.50
C THR A 40 -0.39 -12.98 -7.44
N VAL A 41 -0.24 -13.12 -8.75
CA VAL A 41 -0.87 -12.21 -9.72
C VAL A 41 -2.39 -12.34 -9.71
N ILE A 42 -2.92 -13.56 -9.70
CA ILE A 42 -4.37 -13.79 -9.82
C ILE A 42 -5.07 -13.49 -8.48
N ILE A 43 -4.66 -14.16 -7.41
CA ILE A 43 -5.33 -14.07 -6.10
C ILE A 43 -4.90 -12.78 -5.40
N GLY A 44 -3.60 -12.51 -5.34
CA GLY A 44 -3.06 -11.30 -4.73
C GLY A 44 -3.51 -10.05 -5.46
N GLY A 45 -3.61 -10.09 -6.80
CA GLY A 45 -4.15 -9.00 -7.60
C GLY A 45 -5.62 -8.71 -7.27
N ALA A 46 -6.45 -9.75 -7.12
CA ALA A 46 -7.86 -9.59 -6.77
C ALA A 46 -8.03 -9.00 -5.35
N ILE A 47 -7.24 -9.48 -4.39
CA ILE A 47 -7.26 -8.96 -3.01
C ILE A 47 -6.85 -7.48 -3.00
N GLU A 48 -5.73 -7.15 -3.66
CA GLU A 48 -5.23 -5.78 -3.68
C GLU A 48 -6.18 -4.84 -4.41
N GLY A 49 -6.80 -5.27 -5.50
CA GLY A 49 -7.82 -4.51 -6.21
C GLY A 49 -9.03 -4.20 -5.32
N ALA A 50 -9.50 -5.17 -4.54
CA ALA A 50 -10.61 -4.96 -3.61
C ALA A 50 -10.23 -3.99 -2.48
N THR A 51 -9.06 -4.16 -1.88
CA THR A 51 -8.56 -3.25 -0.84
C THR A 51 -8.30 -1.85 -1.39
N ASN A 52 -7.90 -1.73 -2.65
CA ASN A 52 -7.71 -0.45 -3.33
C ASN A 52 -9.02 0.37 -3.36
N LEU A 53 -10.14 -0.26 -3.71
CA LEU A 53 -11.44 0.40 -3.69
C LEU A 53 -11.81 0.89 -2.27
N CYS A 54 -11.64 0.03 -1.27
CA CYS A 54 -11.90 0.41 0.13
C CYS A 54 -10.99 1.54 0.61
N THR A 55 -9.74 1.56 0.16
CA THR A 55 -8.75 2.58 0.52
C THR A 55 -9.10 3.93 -0.11
N HIS A 56 -9.59 3.94 -1.35
CA HIS A 56 -10.11 5.15 -1.98
C HIS A 56 -11.36 5.69 -1.26
N ASP A 57 -12.27 4.82 -0.82
CA ASP A 57 -13.42 5.22 0.00
C ASP A 57 -12.99 5.82 1.34
N LEU A 58 -12.00 5.22 1.99
CA LEU A 58 -11.41 5.77 3.21
C LEU A 58 -10.86 7.18 2.95
N LYS A 59 -10.08 7.33 1.88
CA LYS A 59 -9.53 8.64 1.50
C LYS A 59 -10.62 9.67 1.32
N ALA A 60 -11.66 9.36 0.56
CA ALA A 60 -12.77 10.28 0.31
C ALA A 60 -13.46 10.72 1.62
N ARG A 61 -13.63 9.80 2.58
CA ARG A 61 -14.24 10.10 3.89
C ARG A 61 -13.33 10.98 4.75
N LEU A 62 -12.03 10.73 4.77
CA LEU A 62 -11.07 11.53 5.51
C LEU A 62 -10.93 12.93 4.91
N ASP A 63 -10.87 13.04 3.58
CA ASP A 63 -10.82 14.31 2.87
C ASP A 63 -12.07 15.16 3.18
N ALA A 64 -13.26 14.55 3.13
CA ALA A 64 -14.51 15.23 3.46
C ALA A 64 -14.57 15.71 4.91
N ALA A 65 -13.88 15.03 5.83
CA ALA A 65 -13.77 15.42 7.24
C ALA A 65 -12.59 16.39 7.50
N GLY A 66 -11.79 16.72 6.49
CA GLY A 66 -10.58 17.54 6.65
C GLY A 66 -9.50 16.87 7.50
N ILE A 67 -9.41 15.53 7.45
CA ILE A 67 -8.42 14.73 8.17
C ILE A 67 -7.33 14.31 7.19
N GLY A 68 -6.10 14.78 7.41
CA GLY A 68 -4.96 14.50 6.54
C GLY A 68 -4.32 13.14 6.79
N ALA A 69 -3.75 12.58 5.73
CA ALA A 69 -2.85 11.43 5.77
C ALA A 69 -1.86 11.54 4.60
N ASP A 70 -0.74 10.85 4.71
CA ASP A 70 0.19 10.68 3.59
C ASP A 70 -0.28 9.49 2.75
N TRP A 71 -0.75 9.74 1.54
CA TRP A 71 -1.33 8.75 0.63
C TRP A 71 -0.33 8.33 -0.43
N ASN A 72 -0.19 7.02 -0.63
CA ASN A 72 0.64 6.46 -1.69
C ASN A 72 -0.10 5.33 -2.42
N PHE A 73 -0.79 5.68 -3.51
CA PHE A 73 -1.44 4.71 -4.39
C PHE A 73 -0.49 4.34 -5.53
N HIS A 74 -0.14 3.06 -5.63
CA HIS A 74 0.70 2.57 -6.70
C HIS A 74 -0.11 2.26 -7.96
N PRO A 75 0.40 2.60 -9.16
CA PRO A 75 -0.27 2.26 -10.42
C PRO A 75 -0.26 0.77 -10.71
N THR A 76 0.69 0.03 -10.14
CA THR A 76 0.79 -1.44 -10.17
C THR A 76 1.03 -1.96 -8.77
N GLY A 77 0.87 -3.25 -8.57
CA GLY A 77 1.17 -3.93 -7.34
C GLY A 77 0.04 -4.87 -6.94
N THR A 78 0.43 -6.11 -6.65
CA THR A 78 -0.43 -7.13 -6.09
C THR A 78 -0.21 -7.22 -4.58
N HIS A 79 -0.88 -8.17 -3.93
CA HIS A 79 -0.74 -8.40 -2.50
C HIS A 79 0.56 -9.17 -2.21
N SER A 80 1.71 -8.49 -2.29
CA SER A 80 3.03 -9.12 -2.17
C SER A 80 4.07 -8.26 -1.45
N TRP A 81 5.05 -8.95 -0.88
CA TRP A 81 6.06 -8.36 0.01
C TRP A 81 6.94 -7.29 -0.62
N GLY A 82 7.23 -7.39 -1.91
CA GLY A 82 8.10 -6.42 -2.59
C GLY A 82 7.59 -4.99 -2.47
N TYR A 83 6.29 -4.81 -2.66
CA TYR A 83 5.64 -3.50 -2.55
C TYR A 83 5.59 -3.01 -1.11
N TRP A 84 5.28 -3.91 -0.16
CA TRP A 84 5.19 -3.53 1.26
C TRP A 84 6.52 -3.12 1.86
N GLN A 85 7.63 -3.72 1.41
CA GLN A 85 8.97 -3.29 1.83
C GLN A 85 9.27 -1.87 1.38
N ASP A 86 8.90 -1.51 0.16
CA ASP A 86 9.10 -0.16 -0.36
C ASP A 86 8.16 0.84 0.34
N ASP A 87 6.92 0.44 0.60
CA ASP A 87 5.96 1.24 1.35
C ASP A 87 6.42 1.49 2.80
N LEU A 88 6.98 0.49 3.45
CA LEU A 88 7.55 0.67 4.78
C LEU A 88 8.68 1.70 4.79
N ARG A 89 9.57 1.65 3.80
CA ARG A 89 10.62 2.68 3.64
C ARG A 89 10.01 4.05 3.35
N GLY A 90 9.01 4.11 2.46
CA GLY A 90 8.29 5.32 2.10
C GLY A 90 7.52 5.95 3.26
N SER A 91 7.10 5.16 4.24
CA SER A 91 6.39 5.63 5.42
C SER A 91 7.29 6.34 6.45
N TRP A 92 8.61 6.14 6.37
CA TRP A 92 9.56 6.66 7.36
C TRP A 92 9.44 8.17 7.62
N PRO A 93 9.32 9.06 6.59
CA PRO A 93 9.17 10.48 6.86
C PRO A 93 7.95 10.84 7.71
N THR A 94 6.85 10.10 7.55
CA THR A 94 5.64 10.29 8.38
C THR A 94 5.93 9.93 9.83
N PHE A 95 6.56 8.80 10.07
CA PHE A 95 6.90 8.37 11.44
C PHE A 95 7.98 9.25 12.06
N ALA A 96 9.01 9.62 11.30
CA ALA A 96 10.06 10.52 11.79
C ALA A 96 9.46 11.84 12.27
N ARG A 97 8.57 12.46 11.49
CA ARG A 97 7.88 13.68 11.92
C ARG A 97 7.03 13.46 13.17
N ALA A 98 6.34 12.32 13.26
CA ALA A 98 5.51 11.98 14.42
C ALA A 98 6.32 11.86 15.70
N PHE A 99 7.56 11.41 15.60
CA PHE A 99 8.50 11.28 16.73
C PHE A 99 9.38 12.53 16.94
N GLY A 100 9.17 13.59 16.18
CA GLY A 100 10.01 14.80 16.26
C GLY A 100 11.43 14.60 15.75
N MET A 101 11.64 13.62 14.88
CA MET A 101 12.93 13.31 14.27
C MET A 101 13.03 13.97 12.89
N GLN A 102 14.26 14.25 12.46
CA GLN A 102 14.51 14.62 11.06
C GLN A 102 14.34 13.36 10.20
N PRO A 103 13.56 13.42 9.11
CA PRO A 103 13.35 12.29 8.21
C PRO A 103 14.62 11.96 7.41
#